data_de35fd846172a43f8dbb8c7555a10b9f
#
_entry.id   de35fd846172a43f8dbb8c7555a10b9f
#
_cell.length_a   1.000
_cell.length_b   1.000
_cell.length_c   1.000
_cell.angle_alpha   90.00
_cell.angle_beta   90.00
_cell.angle_gamma   90.00
#
_symmetry.space_group_name_H-M   'P 1'
#
loop_
_entity.id
_entity.type
_entity.pdbx_description
1 polymer ?
#
loop_
_entity_poly.entity_id
_entity_poly.type
_entity_poly.pdbx_seq_one_letter_code
_entity_poly.pdbx_strand_id
1 'polypeptide(L)'
;MAITRREFLVLGAATALAARLGADEAKLPLAFSTLGCPTWEWMKILEFAQANGFAAVELRGVTGNLDLPSCPEFAPGRMAQSKKEVADHGLKISDLGASSEMHVADPEKRAKQMADARRFIDLASALEVPYVRVFGNKIEGPPGEVIARVAEGLHELGEYSGPKGVTVIIESHGDFVQSPTLKEVLTRADSKSVALLWDAHHTYADGHEQPEQTVAELGPWIRHTHLKDSVPDGKGRKYVLTGTGDVPVERQVMALRRIGYKGYYCFEWEKMWHPDIQEPEVAFPDYAKMMSRYLREPLKGLASSKLSILSEERA
;
A
#
# COMPACT_ATOMS: atom_id res chain seq x y z
N MET A 1 6.14 29.77 52.27
CA MET A 1 6.21 30.67 51.10
C MET A 1 4.94 30.45 50.31
N ALA A 2 4.02 31.39 50.29
CA ALA A 2 2.71 31.23 49.62
C ALA A 2 2.86 31.67 48.15
N ILE A 3 2.54 30.78 47.24
CA ILE A 3 2.55 31.05 45.78
C ILE A 3 1.43 32.05 45.48
N THR A 4 1.75 33.13 44.81
CA THR A 4 0.77 34.17 44.46
C THR A 4 -0.16 33.72 43.32
N ARG A 5 -1.39 34.29 43.28
CA ARG A 5 -2.39 34.01 42.26
C ARG A 5 -1.85 34.22 40.82
N ARG A 6 -0.86 35.10 40.67
CA ARG A 6 -0.21 35.40 39.37
C ARG A 6 0.77 34.31 38.96
N GLU A 7 1.49 33.69 39.89
CA GLU A 7 2.40 32.56 39.65
C GLU A 7 1.63 31.30 39.32
N PHE A 8 0.45 31.10 39.94
CA PHE A 8 -0.45 29.97 39.61
C PHE A 8 -1.03 30.09 38.20
N LEU A 9 -1.34 31.30 37.70
CA LEU A 9 -1.82 31.55 36.36
C LEU A 9 -0.72 31.37 35.29
N VAL A 10 0.53 31.71 35.62
CA VAL A 10 1.68 31.53 34.72
C VAL A 10 2.05 30.05 34.62
N LEU A 11 2.02 29.30 35.74
CA LEU A 11 2.24 27.85 35.70
C LEU A 11 1.12 27.12 34.96
N GLY A 12 -0.14 27.51 35.15
CA GLY A 12 -1.29 26.94 34.44
C GLY A 12 -1.28 27.22 32.93
N ALA A 13 -0.79 28.41 32.54
CA ALA A 13 -0.64 28.75 31.10
C ALA A 13 0.54 28.02 30.46
N ALA A 14 1.64 27.80 31.17
CA ALA A 14 2.80 27.05 30.69
C ALA A 14 2.50 25.53 30.52
N THR A 15 1.75 24.93 31.46
CA THR A 15 1.29 23.55 31.35
C THR A 15 0.23 23.37 30.26
N ALA A 16 -0.66 24.33 30.05
CA ALA A 16 -1.62 24.31 28.97
C ALA A 16 -0.98 24.54 27.58
N LEU A 17 0.11 25.31 27.52
CA LEU A 17 0.88 25.50 26.29
C LEU A 17 1.77 24.29 26.00
N ALA A 18 2.36 23.65 27.02
CA ALA A 18 3.09 22.38 26.83
C ALA A 18 2.17 21.22 26.42
N ALA A 19 0.93 21.18 26.95
CA ALA A 19 -0.09 20.24 26.52
C ALA A 19 -0.63 20.52 25.09
N ARG A 20 -0.52 21.77 24.60
CA ARG A 20 -0.86 22.13 23.21
C ARG A 20 0.29 21.92 22.23
N LEU A 21 1.54 21.81 22.71
CA LEU A 21 2.70 21.46 21.87
C LEU A 21 2.83 19.93 21.68
N GLY A 22 2.05 19.14 22.39
CA GLY A 22 1.79 17.73 22.12
C GLY A 22 0.53 17.50 21.26
N ALA A 23 0.13 18.48 20.43
CA ALA A 23 -0.90 18.27 19.44
C ALA A 23 -0.40 17.17 18.49
N ASP A 24 -1.06 16.04 18.53
CA ASP A 24 -0.94 14.87 17.66
C ASP A 24 -0.47 15.29 16.26
N GLU A 25 0.82 15.22 16.01
CA GLU A 25 1.33 15.33 14.65
C GLU A 25 0.78 14.07 13.96
N ALA A 26 -0.25 14.25 13.14
CA ALA A 26 -0.95 13.15 12.50
C ALA A 26 0.09 12.19 11.90
N LYS A 27 0.04 10.91 12.30
CA LYS A 27 0.96 9.90 11.78
C LYS A 27 1.00 10.00 10.26
N LEU A 28 2.20 9.97 9.69
CA LEU A 28 2.36 9.89 8.26
C LEU A 28 1.69 8.59 7.75
N PRO A 29 1.09 8.59 6.56
CA PRO A 29 0.38 7.43 6.03
C PRO A 29 1.37 6.36 5.50
N LEU A 30 2.21 5.87 6.40
CA LEU A 30 3.21 4.84 6.10
C LEU A 30 2.69 3.47 6.48
N ALA A 31 2.93 2.50 5.62
CA ALA A 31 2.73 1.09 5.88
C ALA A 31 3.97 0.29 5.50
N PHE A 32 4.05 -0.95 6.00
CA PHE A 32 4.95 -1.96 5.44
C PHE A 32 4.21 -3.27 5.23
N SER A 33 4.68 -4.04 4.24
CA SER A 33 4.20 -5.40 3.99
C SER A 33 4.88 -6.39 4.93
N THR A 34 4.11 -7.32 5.50
CA THR A 34 4.65 -8.41 6.31
C THR A 34 5.50 -9.41 5.50
N LEU A 35 5.52 -9.28 4.17
CA LEU A 35 6.48 -9.96 3.30
C LEU A 35 7.94 -9.68 3.70
N GLY A 36 8.19 -8.49 4.22
CA GLY A 36 9.52 -8.04 4.66
C GLY A 36 9.95 -8.61 6.01
N CYS A 37 9.07 -9.24 6.76
CA CYS A 37 9.37 -9.82 8.07
C CYS A 37 8.74 -11.21 8.24
N PRO A 38 9.05 -12.18 7.35
CA PRO A 38 8.30 -13.44 7.22
C PRO A 38 8.34 -14.33 8.47
N THR A 39 9.33 -14.15 9.34
CA THR A 39 9.49 -14.96 10.56
C THR A 39 8.90 -14.31 11.80
N TRP A 40 8.37 -13.06 11.67
CA TRP A 40 7.85 -12.38 12.84
C TRP A 40 6.46 -12.88 13.23
N GLU A 41 6.29 -13.02 14.55
CA GLU A 41 5.00 -13.29 15.16
C GLU A 41 4.09 -12.04 15.13
N TRP A 42 2.79 -12.26 15.18
CA TRP A 42 1.76 -11.23 15.11
C TRP A 42 2.01 -10.02 16.00
N MET A 43 2.27 -10.25 17.30
CA MET A 43 2.49 -9.15 18.24
C MET A 43 3.77 -8.38 17.93
N LYS A 44 4.86 -9.06 17.54
CA LYS A 44 6.10 -8.36 17.12
C LYS A 44 5.86 -7.44 15.94
N ILE A 45 5.04 -7.85 14.97
CA ILE A 45 4.67 -7.00 13.81
C ILE A 45 4.00 -5.70 14.30
N LEU A 46 3.01 -5.80 15.18
CA LEU A 46 2.25 -4.64 15.67
C LEU A 46 3.10 -3.71 16.53
N GLU A 47 3.83 -4.26 17.50
CA GLU A 47 4.73 -3.51 18.38
C GLU A 47 5.80 -2.77 17.58
N PHE A 48 6.40 -3.43 16.60
CA PHE A 48 7.43 -2.84 15.76
C PHE A 48 6.87 -1.72 14.86
N ALA A 49 5.71 -1.94 14.25
CA ALA A 49 5.02 -0.93 13.44
C ALA A 49 4.71 0.32 14.26
N GLN A 50 4.16 0.15 15.47
CA GLN A 50 3.88 1.25 16.38
C GLN A 50 5.15 2.01 16.79
N ALA A 51 6.19 1.28 17.21
CA ALA A 51 7.44 1.87 17.69
C ALA A 51 8.19 2.67 16.61
N ASN A 52 8.01 2.33 15.33
CA ASN A 52 8.66 2.98 14.20
C ASN A 52 7.76 3.96 13.43
N GLY A 53 6.60 4.34 14.01
CA GLY A 53 5.75 5.41 13.46
C GLY A 53 4.93 5.03 12.24
N PHE A 54 4.79 3.74 11.93
CA PHE A 54 3.89 3.28 10.88
C PHE A 54 2.42 3.48 11.29
N ALA A 55 1.58 3.82 10.33
CA ALA A 55 0.15 4.00 10.52
C ALA A 55 -0.64 2.74 10.19
N ALA A 56 -0.08 1.86 9.35
CA ALA A 56 -0.71 0.62 8.94
C ALA A 56 0.31 -0.49 8.67
N VAL A 57 -0.19 -1.71 8.54
CA VAL A 57 0.52 -2.89 8.04
C VAL A 57 -0.27 -3.51 6.89
N GLU A 58 0.41 -3.92 5.85
CA GLU A 58 -0.11 -4.81 4.82
C GLU A 58 0.11 -6.24 5.26
N LEU A 59 -0.92 -7.06 5.21
CA LEU A 59 -0.80 -8.47 5.53
C LEU A 59 -0.59 -9.28 4.25
N ARG A 60 0.64 -9.71 4.01
CA ARG A 60 1.00 -10.67 2.96
C ARG A 60 1.12 -12.08 3.51
N GLY A 61 1.47 -12.21 4.77
CA GLY A 61 1.58 -13.46 5.52
C GLY A 61 1.85 -13.19 6.99
N VAL A 62 1.67 -14.21 7.83
CA VAL A 62 2.03 -14.21 9.26
C VAL A 62 2.83 -15.47 9.56
N THR A 63 3.99 -15.34 10.19
CA THR A 63 4.91 -16.47 10.47
C THR A 63 5.18 -17.38 9.25
N GLY A 64 5.36 -16.75 8.06
CA GLY A 64 5.60 -17.47 6.81
C GLY A 64 4.38 -18.09 6.15
N ASN A 65 3.22 -18.08 6.80
CA ASN A 65 1.99 -18.57 6.20
C ASN A 65 1.34 -17.47 5.34
N LEU A 66 1.29 -17.67 4.03
CA LEU A 66 0.69 -16.76 3.06
C LEU A 66 -0.83 -16.96 2.90
N ASP A 67 -1.39 -18.05 3.39
CA ASP A 67 -2.84 -18.30 3.42
C ASP A 67 -3.47 -17.66 4.65
N LEU A 68 -3.56 -16.33 4.65
CA LEU A 68 -4.10 -15.56 5.78
C LEU A 68 -5.43 -16.09 6.32
N PRO A 69 -6.40 -16.53 5.49
CA PRO A 69 -7.64 -17.14 6.00
C PRO A 69 -7.45 -18.39 6.85
N SER A 70 -6.27 -19.03 6.80
CA SER A 70 -5.93 -20.19 7.62
C SER A 70 -5.09 -19.86 8.86
N CYS A 71 -4.66 -18.60 9.01
CA CYS A 71 -3.84 -18.18 10.14
C CYS A 71 -4.64 -18.21 11.44
N PRO A 72 -4.06 -18.72 12.56
CA PRO A 72 -4.74 -18.77 13.85
C PRO A 72 -5.23 -17.40 14.35
N GLU A 73 -4.52 -16.33 14.02
CA GLU A 73 -4.84 -14.95 14.37
C GLU A 73 -6.20 -14.51 13.80
N PHE A 74 -6.62 -15.11 12.69
CA PHE A 74 -7.85 -14.75 11.97
C PHE A 74 -8.93 -15.83 12.06
N ALA A 75 -8.73 -16.84 12.91
CA ALA A 75 -9.78 -17.81 13.22
C ALA A 75 -11.01 -17.11 13.83
N PRO A 76 -12.25 -17.59 13.58
CA PRO A 76 -13.49 -16.92 14.04
C PRO A 76 -13.48 -16.56 15.53
N GLY A 77 -12.95 -17.42 16.40
CA GLY A 77 -12.87 -17.17 17.84
C GLY A 77 -11.76 -16.19 18.26
N ARG A 78 -10.84 -15.83 17.36
CA ARG A 78 -9.68 -14.97 17.62
C ARG A 78 -9.81 -13.59 16.91
N MET A 79 -10.64 -13.50 15.90
CA MET A 79 -10.82 -12.33 15.03
C MET A 79 -11.03 -11.02 15.81
N ALA A 80 -11.95 -11.00 16.76
CA ALA A 80 -12.26 -9.81 17.55
C ALA A 80 -11.05 -9.32 18.37
N GLN A 81 -10.25 -10.27 18.89
CA GLN A 81 -9.05 -9.96 19.61
C GLN A 81 -7.96 -9.37 18.70
N SER A 82 -7.76 -9.93 17.50
CA SER A 82 -6.80 -9.42 16.53
C SER A 82 -7.15 -7.99 16.06
N LYS A 83 -8.43 -7.72 15.81
CA LYS A 83 -8.90 -6.35 15.52
C LYS A 83 -8.59 -5.39 16.67
N LYS A 84 -8.83 -5.83 17.91
CA LYS A 84 -8.53 -5.03 19.09
C LYS A 84 -7.03 -4.76 19.23
N GLU A 85 -6.18 -5.75 19.03
CA GLU A 85 -4.73 -5.62 19.10
C GLU A 85 -4.21 -4.61 18.09
N VAL A 86 -4.67 -4.65 16.84
CA VAL A 86 -4.34 -3.64 15.82
C VAL A 86 -4.74 -2.24 16.28
N ALA A 87 -5.97 -2.10 16.82
CA ALA A 87 -6.47 -0.80 17.29
C ALA A 87 -5.73 -0.29 18.52
N ASP A 88 -5.39 -1.15 19.49
CA ASP A 88 -4.64 -0.80 20.70
C ASP A 88 -3.23 -0.28 20.37
N HIS A 89 -2.62 -0.72 19.26
CA HIS A 89 -1.36 -0.20 18.75
C HIS A 89 -1.53 1.06 17.88
N GLY A 90 -2.76 1.56 17.71
CA GLY A 90 -3.05 2.72 16.87
C GLY A 90 -2.72 2.48 15.39
N LEU A 91 -2.90 1.25 14.93
CA LEU A 91 -2.62 0.81 13.56
C LEU A 91 -3.91 0.53 12.79
N LYS A 92 -3.76 0.41 11.47
CA LYS A 92 -4.73 -0.17 10.56
C LYS A 92 -4.10 -1.32 9.77
N ILE A 93 -4.94 -2.18 9.21
CA ILE A 93 -4.51 -3.10 8.15
C ILE A 93 -4.84 -2.41 6.83
N SER A 94 -3.84 -2.19 5.96
CA SER A 94 -4.03 -1.47 4.70
C SER A 94 -4.74 -2.31 3.65
N ASP A 95 -4.36 -3.58 3.55
CA ASP A 95 -4.88 -4.56 2.60
C ASP A 95 -4.46 -5.98 2.98
N LEU A 96 -5.04 -6.96 2.30
CA LEU A 96 -4.64 -8.37 2.36
C LEU A 96 -4.09 -8.81 1.00
N GLY A 97 -2.85 -9.30 0.97
CA GLY A 97 -2.22 -9.80 -0.24
C GLY A 97 -2.58 -11.25 -0.55
N ALA A 98 -3.55 -11.52 -1.41
CA ALA A 98 -3.82 -12.87 -1.91
C ALA A 98 -2.80 -13.28 -2.98
N SER A 99 -2.54 -14.58 -3.14
CA SER A 99 -1.69 -15.13 -4.21
C SER A 99 -2.49 -15.47 -5.48
N SER A 100 -3.73 -15.04 -5.58
CA SER A 100 -4.65 -15.39 -6.66
C SER A 100 -4.27 -14.73 -7.98
N GLU A 101 -4.18 -15.52 -9.05
CA GLU A 101 -3.75 -15.13 -10.39
C GLU A 101 -4.91 -15.18 -11.36
N MET A 102 -5.26 -14.04 -11.97
CA MET A 102 -6.43 -13.90 -12.83
C MET A 102 -6.19 -14.35 -14.29
N HIS A 103 -4.92 -14.49 -14.73
CA HIS A 103 -4.57 -14.92 -16.09
C HIS A 103 -4.85 -16.39 -16.37
N VAL A 104 -4.96 -17.22 -15.35
CA VAL A 104 -5.06 -18.68 -15.47
C VAL A 104 -6.21 -19.09 -16.39
N ALA A 105 -5.87 -19.84 -17.46
CA ALA A 105 -6.84 -20.25 -18.49
C ALA A 105 -7.53 -21.58 -18.18
N ASP A 106 -6.84 -22.52 -17.53
CA ASP A 106 -7.39 -23.81 -17.16
C ASP A 106 -8.59 -23.64 -16.22
N PRO A 107 -9.77 -24.19 -16.57
CA PRO A 107 -11.00 -23.92 -15.80
C PRO A 107 -10.95 -24.37 -14.35
N GLU A 108 -10.33 -25.51 -14.03
CA GLU A 108 -10.26 -26.02 -12.65
C GLU A 108 -9.30 -25.17 -11.81
N LYS A 109 -8.14 -24.85 -12.38
CA LYS A 109 -7.16 -23.97 -11.72
C LYS A 109 -7.73 -22.56 -11.53
N ARG A 110 -8.43 -22.02 -12.55
CA ARG A 110 -9.10 -20.73 -12.46
C ARG A 110 -10.16 -20.71 -11.35
N ALA A 111 -10.99 -21.74 -11.28
CA ALA A 111 -12.00 -21.87 -10.23
C ALA A 111 -11.35 -21.84 -8.82
N LYS A 112 -10.18 -22.48 -8.66
CA LYS A 112 -9.40 -22.42 -7.43
C LYS A 112 -8.89 -21.02 -7.13
N GLN A 113 -8.30 -20.31 -8.12
CA GLN A 113 -7.84 -18.92 -7.93
C GLN A 113 -8.99 -18.01 -7.50
N MET A 114 -10.15 -18.15 -8.13
CA MET A 114 -11.34 -17.37 -7.78
C MET A 114 -11.88 -17.72 -6.39
N ALA A 115 -11.88 -18.99 -6.01
CA ALA A 115 -12.28 -19.42 -4.66
C ALA A 115 -11.33 -18.89 -3.58
N ASP A 116 -10.02 -18.94 -3.82
CA ASP A 116 -9.01 -18.41 -2.90
C ASP A 116 -9.16 -16.88 -2.74
N ALA A 117 -9.32 -16.13 -3.83
CA ALA A 117 -9.57 -14.69 -3.77
C ALA A 117 -10.82 -14.35 -2.93
N ARG A 118 -11.91 -15.10 -3.10
CA ARG A 118 -13.14 -14.92 -2.30
C ARG A 118 -12.92 -15.18 -0.82
N ARG A 119 -12.11 -16.17 -0.43
CA ARG A 119 -11.75 -16.41 0.98
C ARG A 119 -11.02 -15.20 1.58
N PHE A 120 -10.10 -14.58 0.83
CA PHE A 120 -9.44 -13.35 1.25
C PHE A 120 -10.40 -12.15 1.34
N ILE A 121 -11.35 -12.03 0.41
CA ILE A 121 -12.39 -10.99 0.45
C ILE A 121 -13.27 -11.16 1.69
N ASP A 122 -13.67 -12.39 2.02
CA ASP A 122 -14.47 -12.68 3.21
C ASP A 122 -13.70 -12.33 4.50
N LEU A 123 -12.41 -12.67 4.55
CA LEU A 123 -11.53 -12.28 5.66
C LEU A 123 -11.38 -10.77 5.75
N ALA A 124 -11.15 -10.07 4.63
CA ALA A 124 -11.02 -8.63 4.59
C ALA A 124 -12.27 -7.93 5.10
N SER A 125 -13.45 -8.39 4.67
CA SER A 125 -14.74 -7.90 5.16
C SER A 125 -14.90 -8.09 6.67
N ALA A 126 -14.55 -9.26 7.20
CA ALA A 126 -14.62 -9.56 8.64
C ALA A 126 -13.65 -8.71 9.49
N LEU A 127 -12.46 -8.43 8.93
CA LEU A 127 -11.43 -7.58 9.54
C LEU A 127 -11.67 -6.07 9.31
N GLU A 128 -12.67 -5.68 8.48
CA GLU A 128 -12.91 -4.29 8.04
C GLU A 128 -11.70 -3.72 7.27
N VAL A 129 -11.00 -4.56 6.50
CA VAL A 129 -9.90 -4.20 5.64
C VAL A 129 -10.42 -3.78 4.27
N PRO A 130 -10.03 -2.63 3.73
CA PRO A 130 -10.65 -2.07 2.53
C PRO A 130 -10.28 -2.76 1.23
N TYR A 131 -9.12 -3.46 1.19
CA TYR A 131 -8.56 -3.96 -0.06
C TYR A 131 -8.10 -5.41 0.04
N VAL A 132 -8.26 -6.13 -1.09
CA VAL A 132 -7.64 -7.45 -1.33
C VAL A 132 -6.87 -7.37 -2.64
N ARG A 133 -5.57 -7.65 -2.58
CA ARG A 133 -4.71 -7.69 -3.76
C ARG A 133 -4.77 -9.04 -4.44
N VAL A 134 -4.85 -9.01 -5.78
CA VAL A 134 -4.70 -10.15 -6.70
C VAL A 134 -3.73 -9.79 -7.82
N PHE A 135 -3.32 -10.78 -8.62
CA PHE A 135 -2.38 -10.59 -9.73
C PHE A 135 -3.03 -10.80 -11.11
N GLY A 136 -2.58 -10.04 -12.10
CA GLY A 136 -2.69 -10.37 -13.51
C GLY A 136 -1.67 -11.46 -13.90
N ASN A 137 -0.46 -11.21 -13.54
CA ASN A 137 0.76 -12.01 -13.55
C ASN A 137 1.33 -12.28 -14.95
N LYS A 138 0.82 -13.22 -15.73
CA LYS A 138 1.41 -13.62 -17.03
C LYS A 138 0.48 -13.38 -18.21
N ILE A 139 1.07 -13.09 -19.38
CA ILE A 139 0.38 -13.04 -20.67
C ILE A 139 0.84 -14.23 -21.50
N GLU A 140 0.24 -15.38 -21.24
CA GLU A 140 0.50 -16.64 -21.98
C GLU A 140 -0.56 -16.83 -23.06
N GLY A 141 -0.18 -16.68 -24.33
CA GLY A 141 -1.05 -16.75 -25.49
C GLY A 141 -1.41 -15.38 -26.10
N PRO A 142 -2.51 -15.26 -26.86
CA PRO A 142 -2.91 -13.98 -27.46
C PRO A 142 -3.21 -12.93 -26.40
N PRO A 143 -2.49 -11.78 -26.37
CA PRO A 143 -2.61 -10.80 -25.30
C PRO A 143 -4.05 -10.32 -25.05
N GLY A 144 -4.82 -10.07 -26.12
CA GLY A 144 -6.20 -9.60 -25.99
C GLY A 144 -7.13 -10.58 -25.27
N GLU A 145 -6.90 -11.90 -25.43
CA GLU A 145 -7.68 -12.95 -24.75
C GLU A 145 -7.31 -13.02 -23.26
N VAL A 146 -6.01 -12.89 -22.95
CA VAL A 146 -5.53 -12.91 -21.57
C VAL A 146 -6.00 -11.66 -20.81
N ILE A 147 -5.89 -10.49 -21.42
CA ILE A 147 -6.40 -9.23 -20.88
C ILE A 147 -7.91 -9.32 -20.59
N ALA A 148 -8.69 -9.85 -21.54
CA ALA A 148 -10.13 -10.05 -21.38
C ALA A 148 -10.43 -10.98 -20.19
N ARG A 149 -9.71 -12.10 -20.07
CA ARG A 149 -9.86 -13.09 -18.99
C ARG A 149 -9.52 -12.47 -17.62
N VAL A 150 -8.47 -11.68 -17.52
CA VAL A 150 -8.10 -10.97 -16.29
C VAL A 150 -9.19 -9.98 -15.92
N ALA A 151 -9.66 -9.18 -16.87
CA ALA A 151 -10.73 -8.20 -16.65
C ALA A 151 -12.04 -8.86 -16.21
N GLU A 152 -12.42 -9.97 -16.83
CA GLU A 152 -13.60 -10.77 -16.43
C GLU A 152 -13.48 -11.30 -15.00
N GLY A 153 -12.31 -11.84 -14.61
CA GLY A 153 -12.07 -12.31 -13.24
C GLY A 153 -12.16 -11.18 -12.22
N LEU A 154 -11.61 -10.02 -12.55
CA LEU A 154 -11.71 -8.83 -11.69
C LEU A 154 -13.16 -8.32 -11.58
N HIS A 155 -13.92 -8.31 -12.69
CA HIS A 155 -15.34 -7.95 -12.67
C HIS A 155 -16.11 -8.84 -11.70
N GLU A 156 -15.97 -10.17 -11.86
CA GLU A 156 -16.64 -11.17 -11.02
C GLU A 156 -16.27 -11.03 -9.54
N LEU A 157 -14.99 -10.78 -9.22
CA LEU A 157 -14.54 -10.52 -7.86
C LEU A 157 -15.06 -9.17 -7.35
N GLY A 158 -15.16 -8.15 -8.19
CA GLY A 158 -15.73 -6.85 -7.86
C GLY A 158 -17.21 -6.92 -7.47
N GLU A 159 -18.01 -7.68 -8.24
CA GLU A 159 -19.40 -7.96 -7.91
C GLU A 159 -19.57 -8.72 -6.60
N TYR A 160 -18.64 -9.64 -6.30
CA TYR A 160 -18.66 -10.39 -5.04
C TYR A 160 -18.24 -9.51 -3.84
N SER A 161 -17.25 -8.64 -4.03
CA SER A 161 -16.62 -7.87 -2.95
C SER A 161 -17.36 -6.57 -2.62
N GLY A 162 -18.01 -5.95 -3.61
CA GLY A 162 -18.68 -4.66 -3.45
C GLY A 162 -19.72 -4.62 -2.33
N PRO A 163 -20.67 -5.57 -2.26
CA PRO A 163 -21.64 -5.65 -1.17
C PRO A 163 -21.01 -5.87 0.22
N LYS A 164 -19.75 -6.33 0.27
CA LYS A 164 -18.98 -6.59 1.48
C LYS A 164 -18.12 -5.39 1.92
N GLY A 165 -18.15 -4.29 1.16
CA GLY A 165 -17.34 -3.10 1.43
C GLY A 165 -15.85 -3.27 1.13
N VAL A 166 -15.47 -4.27 0.33
CA VAL A 166 -14.08 -4.58 -0.06
C VAL A 166 -13.86 -4.23 -1.52
N THR A 167 -12.75 -3.61 -1.84
CA THR A 167 -12.29 -3.37 -3.22
C THR A 167 -11.16 -4.34 -3.57
N VAL A 168 -11.30 -5.04 -4.69
CA VAL A 168 -10.23 -5.87 -5.24
C VAL A 168 -9.25 -4.99 -5.99
N ILE A 169 -7.98 -5.09 -5.66
CA ILE A 169 -6.92 -4.31 -6.32
C ILE A 169 -5.99 -5.25 -7.09
N ILE A 170 -5.87 -5.04 -8.40
CA ILE A 170 -4.85 -5.72 -9.20
C ILE A 170 -3.50 -5.05 -9.00
N GLU A 171 -2.45 -5.85 -8.77
CA GLU A 171 -1.10 -5.31 -8.67
C GLU A 171 -0.45 -5.16 -10.05
N SER A 172 0.30 -4.08 -10.25
CA SER A 172 1.20 -3.92 -11.39
C SER A 172 2.41 -4.84 -11.23
N HIS A 173 2.30 -6.08 -11.70
CA HIS A 173 3.26 -7.16 -11.48
C HIS A 173 3.36 -8.11 -12.68
N GLY A 174 4.51 -8.76 -12.88
CA GLY A 174 4.75 -9.70 -13.96
C GLY A 174 4.64 -9.04 -15.34
N ASP A 175 3.83 -9.60 -16.24
CA ASP A 175 3.62 -9.01 -17.57
C ASP A 175 2.61 -7.85 -17.55
N PHE A 176 1.95 -7.58 -16.42
CA PHE A 176 0.97 -6.50 -16.23
C PHE A 176 1.61 -5.28 -15.56
N VAL A 177 2.74 -4.82 -16.07
CA VAL A 177 3.51 -3.69 -15.51
C VAL A 177 3.38 -2.41 -16.33
N GLN A 178 2.81 -2.46 -17.52
CA GLN A 178 2.66 -1.30 -18.38
C GLN A 178 1.29 -0.65 -18.26
N SER A 179 1.27 0.68 -18.19
CA SER A 179 0.05 1.46 -18.02
C SER A 179 -1.03 1.21 -19.07
N PRO A 180 -0.73 1.09 -20.37
CA PRO A 180 -1.76 0.80 -21.37
C PRO A 180 -2.47 -0.53 -21.12
N THR A 181 -1.73 -1.59 -20.76
CA THR A 181 -2.28 -2.91 -20.46
C THR A 181 -3.17 -2.87 -19.22
N LEU A 182 -2.69 -2.28 -18.14
CA LEU A 182 -3.45 -2.15 -16.90
C LEU A 182 -4.70 -1.28 -17.08
N LYS A 183 -4.59 -0.19 -17.83
CA LYS A 183 -5.73 0.68 -18.16
C LYS A 183 -6.81 -0.07 -18.94
N GLU A 184 -6.41 -0.89 -19.90
CA GLU A 184 -7.33 -1.75 -20.67
C GLU A 184 -8.05 -2.75 -19.76
N VAL A 185 -7.30 -3.46 -18.89
CA VAL A 185 -7.85 -4.39 -17.91
C VAL A 185 -8.88 -3.69 -16.99
N LEU A 186 -8.49 -2.58 -16.37
CA LEU A 186 -9.34 -1.85 -15.42
C LEU A 186 -10.58 -1.27 -16.07
N THR A 187 -10.45 -0.78 -17.31
CA THR A 187 -11.59 -0.26 -18.09
C THR A 187 -12.55 -1.38 -18.47
N ARG A 188 -12.04 -2.55 -18.88
CA ARG A 188 -12.88 -3.70 -19.25
C ARG A 188 -13.52 -4.36 -18.03
N ALA A 189 -12.86 -4.36 -16.89
CA ALA A 189 -13.43 -4.89 -15.64
C ALA A 189 -14.69 -4.10 -15.21
N ASP A 190 -14.79 -2.84 -15.58
CA ASP A 190 -15.96 -1.97 -15.40
C ASP A 190 -16.70 -2.17 -14.06
N SER A 191 -15.96 -2.10 -12.96
CA SER A 191 -16.49 -2.29 -11.61
C SER A 191 -15.97 -1.20 -10.66
N LYS A 192 -16.85 -0.63 -9.85
CA LYS A 192 -16.50 0.35 -8.81
C LYS A 192 -15.73 -0.28 -7.65
N SER A 193 -15.79 -1.60 -7.52
CA SER A 193 -15.11 -2.39 -6.50
C SER A 193 -13.83 -3.05 -7.03
N VAL A 194 -13.29 -2.54 -8.16
CA VAL A 194 -12.01 -2.93 -8.73
C VAL A 194 -11.13 -1.69 -8.87
N ALA A 195 -9.85 -1.83 -8.49
CA ALA A 195 -8.89 -0.73 -8.53
C ALA A 195 -7.46 -1.27 -8.74
N LEU A 196 -6.46 -0.42 -8.54
CA LEU A 196 -5.04 -0.71 -8.74
C LEU A 196 -4.26 -0.63 -7.42
N LEU A 197 -3.45 -1.63 -7.17
CA LEU A 197 -2.24 -1.52 -6.37
C LEU A 197 -1.10 -1.17 -7.32
N TRP A 198 -0.58 0.03 -7.21
CA TRP A 198 0.57 0.45 -7.99
C TRP A 198 1.87 0.01 -7.30
N ASP A 199 2.49 -1.06 -7.77
CA ASP A 199 3.89 -1.32 -7.48
C ASP A 199 4.75 -0.42 -8.38
N ALA A 200 5.24 0.65 -7.78
CA ALA A 200 5.96 1.67 -8.51
C ALA A 200 7.37 1.23 -8.92
N HIS A 201 7.91 0.21 -8.25
CA HIS A 201 9.18 -0.40 -8.64
C HIS A 201 9.02 -1.18 -9.95
N HIS A 202 8.01 -2.04 -10.05
CA HIS A 202 7.82 -2.89 -11.24
C HIS A 202 7.48 -2.07 -12.48
N THR A 203 6.64 -1.06 -12.39
CA THR A 203 6.36 -0.20 -13.55
C THR A 203 7.59 0.56 -14.03
N TYR A 204 8.50 0.93 -13.12
CA TYR A 204 9.75 1.59 -13.47
C TYR A 204 10.83 0.60 -13.96
N ALA A 205 11.11 -0.45 -13.19
CA ALA A 205 12.23 -1.35 -13.43
C ALA A 205 11.95 -2.32 -14.60
N ASP A 206 10.74 -2.85 -14.68
CA ASP A 206 10.35 -3.87 -15.65
C ASP A 206 9.51 -3.28 -16.79
N GLY A 207 8.61 -2.35 -16.46
CA GLY A 207 7.77 -1.63 -17.42
C GLY A 207 8.48 -0.48 -18.15
N HIS A 208 9.63 -0.03 -17.63
CA HIS A 208 10.40 1.12 -18.15
C HIS A 208 9.63 2.43 -18.22
N GLU A 209 8.63 2.60 -17.37
CA GLU A 209 7.81 3.81 -17.29
C GLU A 209 8.33 4.79 -16.24
N GLN A 210 8.24 6.08 -16.55
CA GLN A 210 8.50 7.11 -15.55
C GLN A 210 7.31 7.25 -14.60
N PRO A 211 7.52 7.54 -13.30
CA PRO A 211 6.43 7.64 -12.33
C PRO A 211 5.30 8.59 -12.73
N GLU A 212 5.65 9.70 -13.32
CA GLU A 212 4.68 10.72 -13.77
C GLU A 212 3.80 10.22 -14.91
N GLN A 213 4.36 9.39 -15.81
CA GLN A 213 3.60 8.76 -16.90
C GLN A 213 2.59 7.78 -16.32
N THR A 214 3.03 6.85 -15.46
CA THR A 214 2.14 5.87 -14.83
C THR A 214 1.01 6.55 -14.06
N VAL A 215 1.33 7.56 -13.26
CA VAL A 215 0.32 8.30 -12.47
C VAL A 215 -0.64 9.09 -13.37
N ALA A 216 -0.18 9.64 -14.49
CA ALA A 216 -1.06 10.32 -15.46
C ALA A 216 -2.07 9.35 -16.09
N GLU A 217 -1.66 8.12 -16.38
CA GLU A 217 -2.51 7.11 -17.03
C GLU A 217 -3.42 6.37 -16.05
N LEU A 218 -2.91 6.00 -14.86
CA LEU A 218 -3.55 5.08 -13.92
C LEU A 218 -3.99 5.74 -12.61
N GLY A 219 -3.66 7.00 -12.37
CA GLY A 219 -3.95 7.71 -11.12
C GLY A 219 -5.39 7.56 -10.60
N PRO A 220 -6.45 7.62 -11.45
CA PRO A 220 -7.83 7.45 -11.02
C PRO A 220 -8.13 6.11 -10.34
N TRP A 221 -7.36 5.05 -10.64
CA TRP A 221 -7.53 3.71 -10.08
C TRP A 221 -6.63 3.39 -8.90
N ILE A 222 -5.53 4.14 -8.66
CA ILE A 222 -4.58 3.85 -7.59
C ILE A 222 -5.27 3.97 -6.23
N ARG A 223 -5.29 2.87 -5.46
CA ARG A 223 -5.82 2.82 -4.08
C ARG A 223 -4.77 2.40 -3.07
N HIS A 224 -3.78 1.62 -3.47
CA HIS A 224 -2.66 1.20 -2.65
C HIS A 224 -1.36 1.26 -3.45
N THR A 225 -0.22 1.25 -2.76
CA THR A 225 1.08 1.37 -3.43
C THR A 225 2.12 0.47 -2.78
N HIS A 226 2.99 -0.12 -3.61
CA HIS A 226 4.24 -0.70 -3.18
C HIS A 226 5.40 0.18 -3.60
N LEU A 227 6.27 0.48 -2.65
CA LEU A 227 7.49 1.26 -2.84
C LEU A 227 8.67 0.46 -2.32
N LYS A 228 9.72 0.38 -3.12
CA LYS A 228 10.99 -0.28 -2.78
C LYS A 228 12.07 0.23 -3.71
N ASP A 229 13.32 0.12 -3.28
CA ASP A 229 14.48 0.57 -4.06
C ASP A 229 15.38 -0.61 -4.39
N SER A 230 16.09 -0.53 -5.51
CA SER A 230 16.97 -1.59 -5.97
C SER A 230 18.07 -1.04 -6.87
N VAL A 231 19.08 -1.86 -7.12
CA VAL A 231 20.13 -1.62 -8.11
C VAL A 231 20.19 -2.80 -9.09
N PRO A 232 20.64 -2.61 -10.33
CA PRO A 232 20.93 -3.72 -11.23
C PRO A 232 21.91 -4.72 -10.61
N ASP A 233 21.62 -6.02 -10.72
CA ASP A 233 22.49 -7.10 -10.27
C ASP A 233 22.45 -8.27 -11.27
N GLY A 234 23.48 -8.39 -12.09
CA GLY A 234 23.54 -9.34 -13.18
C GLY A 234 22.41 -9.16 -14.18
N LYS A 235 21.52 -10.16 -14.31
CA LYS A 235 20.31 -10.10 -15.16
C LYS A 235 19.06 -9.66 -14.41
N GLY A 236 19.16 -9.41 -13.12
CA GLY A 236 18.06 -9.04 -12.25
C GLY A 236 18.35 -7.75 -11.49
N ARG A 237 17.75 -7.65 -10.31
CA ARG A 237 17.91 -6.51 -9.41
C ARG A 237 18.13 -7.00 -7.99
N LYS A 238 18.90 -6.23 -7.21
CA LYS A 238 19.09 -6.42 -5.79
C LYS A 238 18.39 -5.29 -5.04
N TYR A 239 17.50 -5.62 -4.12
CA TYR A 239 16.83 -4.63 -3.27
C TYR A 239 17.82 -4.03 -2.28
N VAL A 240 17.75 -2.71 -2.13
CA VAL A 240 18.61 -1.89 -1.28
C VAL A 240 17.78 -0.92 -0.45
N LEU A 241 18.40 -0.31 0.56
CA LEU A 241 17.73 0.69 1.39
C LEU A 241 17.24 1.87 0.56
N THR A 242 16.13 2.45 0.97
CA THR A 242 15.43 3.51 0.22
C THR A 242 16.31 4.73 -0.04
N GLY A 243 16.41 5.13 -1.29
CA GLY A 243 17.23 6.27 -1.73
C GLY A 243 18.71 5.93 -1.95
N THR A 244 19.08 4.64 -1.90
CA THR A 244 20.47 4.20 -2.20
C THR A 244 20.59 3.44 -3.52
N GLY A 245 19.44 3.18 -4.18
CA GLY A 245 19.36 2.53 -5.49
C GLY A 245 19.18 3.51 -6.65
N ASP A 246 18.72 2.99 -7.79
CA ASP A 246 18.43 3.77 -9.00
C ASP A 246 16.93 3.95 -9.27
N VAL A 247 16.07 3.36 -8.42
CA VAL A 247 14.62 3.55 -8.51
C VAL A 247 14.26 4.94 -7.98
N PRO A 248 13.52 5.74 -8.73
CA PRO A 248 13.22 7.13 -8.36
C PRO A 248 12.11 7.24 -7.31
N VAL A 249 12.29 6.60 -6.12
CA VAL A 249 11.27 6.52 -5.06
C VAL A 249 10.75 7.90 -4.66
N GLU A 250 11.62 8.90 -4.55
CA GLU A 250 11.20 10.28 -4.25
C GLU A 250 10.23 10.82 -5.32
N ARG A 251 10.53 10.61 -6.62
CA ARG A 251 9.66 11.04 -7.71
C ARG A 251 8.32 10.28 -7.72
N GLN A 252 8.32 8.99 -7.37
CA GLN A 252 7.11 8.18 -7.20
C GLN A 252 6.20 8.79 -6.11
N VAL A 253 6.78 9.11 -4.97
CA VAL A 253 6.08 9.80 -3.87
C VAL A 253 5.55 11.17 -4.31
N MET A 254 6.36 11.97 -5.00
CA MET A 254 5.95 13.30 -5.48
C MET A 254 4.83 13.21 -6.53
N ALA A 255 4.86 12.22 -7.43
CA ALA A 255 3.80 11.99 -8.40
C ALA A 255 2.46 11.66 -7.73
N LEU A 256 2.46 10.77 -6.73
CA LEU A 256 1.29 10.46 -5.90
C LEU A 256 0.75 11.69 -5.15
N ARG A 257 1.63 12.47 -4.54
CA ARG A 257 1.25 13.68 -3.81
C ARG A 257 0.60 14.71 -4.73
N ARG A 258 1.08 14.85 -5.98
CA ARG A 258 0.51 15.79 -6.97
C ARG A 258 -0.92 15.47 -7.36
N ILE A 259 -1.30 14.18 -7.42
CA ILE A 259 -2.69 13.77 -7.67
C ILE A 259 -3.55 13.75 -6.40
N GLY A 260 -2.98 14.12 -5.25
CA GLY A 260 -3.70 14.13 -3.97
C GLY A 260 -3.99 12.73 -3.41
N TYR A 261 -3.12 11.75 -3.69
CA TYR A 261 -3.24 10.40 -3.15
C TYR A 261 -3.43 10.41 -1.63
N LYS A 262 -4.37 9.59 -1.13
CA LYS A 262 -4.78 9.53 0.28
C LYS A 262 -4.55 8.16 0.92
N GLY A 263 -4.07 7.20 0.17
CA GLY A 263 -3.74 5.87 0.69
C GLY A 263 -2.41 5.82 1.42
N TYR A 264 -2.01 4.61 1.79
CA TYR A 264 -0.73 4.37 2.45
C TYR A 264 0.41 4.26 1.44
N TYR A 265 1.57 4.80 1.80
CA TYR A 265 2.84 4.56 1.14
C TYR A 265 3.42 3.30 1.76
N CYS A 266 3.24 2.15 1.12
CA CYS A 266 3.61 0.85 1.66
C CYS A 266 5.00 0.42 1.21
N PHE A 267 5.85 0.06 2.16
CA PHE A 267 7.15 -0.53 1.91
C PHE A 267 6.99 -2.03 1.69
N GLU A 268 7.16 -2.48 0.46
CA GLU A 268 7.21 -3.91 0.16
C GLU A 268 8.66 -4.39 0.14
N TRP A 269 9.19 -4.71 1.33
CA TRP A 269 10.50 -5.30 1.48
C TRP A 269 10.44 -6.80 1.26
N GLU A 270 11.06 -7.29 0.20
CA GLU A 270 10.89 -8.67 -0.26
C GLU A 270 11.79 -9.69 0.45
N LYS A 271 11.98 -9.56 1.75
CA LYS A 271 12.87 -10.43 2.57
C LYS A 271 12.51 -11.92 2.47
N MET A 272 11.24 -12.24 2.29
CA MET A 272 10.77 -13.62 2.14
C MET A 272 11.35 -14.30 0.90
N TRP A 273 11.50 -13.55 -0.19
CA TRP A 273 12.01 -14.06 -1.47
C TRP A 273 13.51 -13.82 -1.66
N HIS A 274 14.05 -12.84 -0.95
CA HIS A 274 15.44 -12.41 -1.01
C HIS A 274 16.05 -12.41 0.39
N PRO A 275 16.36 -13.58 0.97
CA PRO A 275 16.80 -13.69 2.38
C PRO A 275 18.14 -13.02 2.68
N ASP A 276 18.92 -12.68 1.67
CA ASP A 276 20.24 -12.03 1.76
C ASP A 276 20.20 -10.50 1.78
N ILE A 277 19.03 -9.87 1.61
CA ILE A 277 18.88 -8.42 1.77
C ILE A 277 18.86 -8.02 3.25
N GLN A 278 18.98 -6.72 3.54
CA GLN A 278 19.00 -6.19 4.90
C GLN A 278 17.84 -6.71 5.77
N GLU A 279 18.11 -6.88 7.07
CA GLU A 279 17.06 -7.29 8.02
C GLU A 279 15.97 -6.22 8.17
N PRO A 280 14.72 -6.61 8.43
CA PRO A 280 13.61 -5.67 8.58
C PRO A 280 13.83 -4.66 9.70
N GLU A 281 14.56 -5.03 10.77
CA GLU A 281 14.94 -4.12 11.86
C GLU A 281 15.81 -2.95 11.41
N VAL A 282 16.47 -3.07 10.26
CA VAL A 282 17.26 -2.00 9.62
C VAL A 282 16.44 -1.31 8.54
N ALA A 283 15.80 -2.09 7.65
CA ALA A 283 15.16 -1.57 6.45
C ALA A 283 13.88 -0.77 6.76
N PHE A 284 13.04 -1.20 7.70
CA PHE A 284 11.78 -0.52 8.01
C PHE A 284 11.99 0.86 8.65
N PRO A 285 12.84 1.02 9.68
CA PRO A 285 13.13 2.35 10.21
C PRO A 285 13.80 3.30 9.21
N ASP A 286 14.67 2.76 8.34
CA ASP A 286 15.28 3.53 7.26
C ASP A 286 14.22 4.05 6.28
N TYR A 287 13.32 3.17 5.82
CA TYR A 287 12.20 3.56 4.98
C TYR A 287 11.33 4.65 5.63
N ALA A 288 10.94 4.47 6.88
CA ALA A 288 10.12 5.45 7.62
C ALA A 288 10.81 6.82 7.70
N LYS A 289 12.13 6.85 7.94
CA LYS A 289 12.95 8.06 7.95
C LYS A 289 13.00 8.74 6.59
N MET A 290 13.25 8.00 5.52
CA MET A 290 13.34 8.55 4.17
C MET A 290 11.98 9.06 3.69
N MET A 291 10.92 8.31 3.91
CA MET A 291 9.56 8.72 3.57
C MET A 291 9.09 9.95 4.35
N SER A 292 9.47 10.07 5.62
CA SER A 292 9.21 11.28 6.41
C SER A 292 9.81 12.52 5.73
N ARG A 293 11.00 12.41 5.18
CA ARG A 293 11.64 13.47 4.40
C ARG A 293 10.83 13.76 3.14
N TYR A 294 10.56 12.76 2.27
CA TYR A 294 9.86 12.94 1.00
C TYR A 294 8.44 13.50 1.16
N LEU A 295 7.72 13.08 2.19
CA LEU A 295 6.36 13.53 2.44
C LEU A 295 6.27 14.94 3.03
N ARG A 296 7.32 15.43 3.72
CA ARG A 296 7.38 16.79 4.30
C ARG A 296 7.97 17.82 3.33
N GLU A 297 8.67 17.42 2.28
CA GLU A 297 9.21 18.35 1.30
C GLU A 297 8.09 19.13 0.58
N PRO A 298 8.26 20.45 0.36
CA PRO A 298 7.28 21.24 -0.39
C PRO A 298 7.13 20.73 -1.83
N LEU A 299 5.89 20.63 -2.33
CA LEU A 299 5.64 20.35 -3.74
C LEU A 299 6.10 21.57 -4.58
N LYS A 300 7.27 21.48 -5.18
CA LYS A 300 7.77 22.49 -6.10
C LYS A 300 6.88 22.53 -7.35
N GLY A 301 6.41 23.71 -7.75
CA GLY A 301 5.69 23.91 -9.01
C GLY A 301 4.18 24.11 -8.96
N LEU A 302 3.51 24.12 -7.76
CA LEU A 302 2.07 24.39 -7.65
C LEU A 302 1.72 25.86 -7.35
N ALA A 303 2.70 26.74 -7.20
CA ALA A 303 2.47 28.13 -6.76
C ALA A 303 2.09 29.10 -7.89
N SER A 304 2.03 28.69 -9.17
CA SER A 304 1.85 29.63 -10.30
C SER A 304 0.57 29.47 -11.13
N SER A 305 -0.15 28.34 -11.06
CA SER A 305 -1.27 28.12 -11.99
C SER A 305 -2.66 28.43 -11.43
N LYS A 306 -2.79 28.67 -10.11
CA LYS A 306 -4.11 29.02 -9.50
C LYS A 306 -4.38 30.52 -9.41
N LEU A 307 -3.39 31.37 -9.64
CA LEU A 307 -3.59 32.84 -9.61
C LEU A 307 -3.86 33.47 -10.99
N SER A 308 -3.61 32.75 -12.09
CA SER A 308 -3.88 33.30 -13.43
C SER A 308 -5.32 33.09 -13.94
N ILE A 309 -6.05 32.13 -13.38
CA ILE A 309 -7.43 31.85 -13.84
C ILE A 309 -8.47 32.78 -13.19
N LEU A 310 -8.15 33.41 -12.06
CA LEU A 310 -9.06 34.34 -11.38
C LEU A 310 -8.91 35.82 -11.82
N SER A 311 -7.95 36.14 -12.70
CA SER A 311 -7.74 37.48 -13.22
C SER A 311 -8.32 37.70 -14.62
N GLU A 312 -8.72 36.69 -15.36
CA GLU A 312 -9.31 36.77 -16.68
C GLU A 312 -10.85 36.79 -16.71
N GLU A 313 -11.51 36.49 -15.59
CA GLU A 313 -12.98 36.62 -15.47
C GLU A 313 -13.47 37.97 -14.91
N ARG A 314 -12.60 38.98 -14.82
CA ARG A 314 -12.95 40.37 -14.39
C ARG A 314 -12.36 41.45 -15.29
N ALA A 315 -12.31 41.23 -16.59
CA ALA A 315 -12.03 42.29 -17.53
C ALA A 315 -13.12 42.37 -18.62
#